data_fecb969b4743a84fc4814430dab74f76
#
_entry.id   fecb969b4743a84fc4814430dab74f76
#
_cell.length_a   1.000
_cell.length_b   1.000
_cell.length_c   1.000
_cell.angle_alpha   90.00
_cell.angle_beta   90.00
_cell.angle_gamma   90.00
#
_symmetry.space_group_name_H-M   'P 1'
#
loop_
_entity.id
_entity.type
_entity.pdbx_description
1 polymer ?
#
loop_
_entity_poly.entity_id
_entity_poly.type
_entity_poly.pdbx_seq_one_letter_code
_entity_poly.pdbx_strand_id
1 'polypeptide(L)'
;MKEKLLVVCPGRGTYNASELGYLQRHHGGGGELVARLDAYRASQGQPTISQLDGAEKYSPSLHMPGDNASLLIYACALADFAAIDRERFEVVAVTGNSMGWSRALACAGMVDLDAGARLVNNMGGLMHENGQGGQLVWSMADADWRIDPAKAAIVAEVIAEAGAAARKIYVSIRLGAMIVFAADDAGLNWLMDRLPKDDRFPLKLNY
;
A
#
# COMPACT_ATOMS: atom_id res chain seq x y z
N MET A 1 26.48 -21.32 2.23
CA MET A 1 25.80 -20.42 1.25
C MET A 1 24.62 -19.78 1.98
N LYS A 2 24.45 -18.48 1.85
CA LYS A 2 23.25 -17.80 2.38
C LYS A 2 22.02 -18.16 1.56
N GLU A 3 20.87 -18.23 2.21
CA GLU A 3 19.59 -18.38 1.54
C GLU A 3 19.23 -17.09 0.78
N LYS A 4 18.75 -17.19 -0.45
CA LYS A 4 18.35 -16.01 -1.23
C LYS A 4 16.98 -15.50 -0.76
N LEU A 5 16.86 -14.20 -0.54
CA LEU A 5 15.65 -13.54 -0.06
C LEU A 5 15.20 -12.44 -1.03
N LEU A 6 13.94 -12.51 -1.44
CA LEU A 6 13.22 -11.42 -2.11
C LEU A 6 12.41 -10.66 -1.05
N VAL A 7 12.62 -9.35 -0.94
CA VAL A 7 11.83 -8.49 -0.07
C VAL A 7 10.71 -7.81 -0.85
N VAL A 8 9.49 -7.93 -0.37
CA VAL A 8 8.31 -7.28 -0.97
C VAL A 8 7.78 -6.24 0.02
N CYS A 9 7.98 -4.96 -0.29
CA CYS A 9 7.49 -3.88 0.54
C CYS A 9 5.98 -3.68 0.37
N PRO A 10 5.22 -3.56 1.48
CA PRO A 10 3.77 -3.45 1.42
C PRO A 10 3.30 -2.10 0.87
N GLY A 11 2.10 -2.09 0.29
CA GLY A 11 1.36 -0.88 -0.05
C GLY A 11 0.68 -0.24 1.17
N ARG A 12 -0.14 0.79 0.92
CA ARG A 12 -1.02 1.36 1.95
C ARG A 12 -2.14 0.35 2.30
N GLY A 13 -2.65 0.39 3.54
CA GLY A 13 -3.72 -0.50 4.01
C GLY A 13 -3.22 -1.76 4.72
N THR A 14 -1.93 -1.85 5.01
CA THR A 14 -1.33 -2.99 5.75
C THR A 14 -1.12 -2.70 7.23
N TYR A 15 -1.52 -1.53 7.73
CA TYR A 15 -1.53 -1.21 9.16
C TYR A 15 -2.98 -1.04 9.60
N ASN A 16 -3.49 -1.99 10.36
CA ASN A 16 -4.86 -2.09 10.83
C ASN A 16 -4.91 -2.23 12.34
N ALA A 17 -6.07 -2.57 12.90
CA ALA A 17 -6.21 -2.74 14.36
C ALA A 17 -5.31 -3.84 14.94
N SER A 18 -5.00 -4.89 14.18
CA SER A 18 -4.08 -5.97 14.58
C SER A 18 -2.62 -5.51 14.63
N GLU A 19 -2.25 -4.51 13.84
CA GLU A 19 -0.89 -3.97 13.77
C GLU A 19 -0.65 -2.86 14.79
N LEU A 20 -1.67 -2.30 15.43
CA LEU A 20 -1.48 -1.24 16.43
C LEU A 20 -0.45 -1.67 17.49
N GLY A 21 0.58 -0.83 17.71
CA GLY A 21 1.72 -1.14 18.57
C GLY A 21 2.76 -2.08 17.94
N TYR A 22 2.79 -2.21 16.62
CA TYR A 22 3.69 -3.09 15.90
C TYR A 22 5.16 -2.84 16.20
N LEU A 23 5.58 -1.58 16.14
CA LEU A 23 6.97 -1.18 16.39
C LEU A 23 7.38 -1.52 17.83
N GLN A 24 6.50 -1.29 18.80
CA GLN A 24 6.78 -1.63 20.19
C GLN A 24 6.89 -3.15 20.38
N ARG A 25 5.95 -3.93 19.81
CA ARG A 25 5.91 -5.39 20.00
C ARG A 25 7.05 -6.12 19.33
N HIS A 26 7.47 -5.67 18.16
CA HIS A 26 8.42 -6.41 17.31
C HIS A 26 9.81 -5.78 17.25
N HIS A 27 9.93 -4.48 17.54
CA HIS A 27 11.17 -3.73 17.35
C HIS A 27 11.56 -2.84 18.53
N GLY A 28 10.99 -3.08 19.72
CA GLY A 28 11.30 -2.31 20.94
C GLY A 28 11.05 -0.80 20.78
N GLY A 29 10.04 -0.41 19.98
CA GLY A 29 9.72 0.97 19.67
C GLY A 29 10.55 1.56 18.51
N GLY A 30 11.38 0.77 17.82
CA GLY A 30 12.11 1.19 16.61
C GLY A 30 13.33 2.10 16.83
N GLY A 31 13.68 2.45 18.08
CA GLY A 31 14.92 3.14 18.46
C GLY A 31 15.20 4.43 17.68
N GLU A 32 16.45 4.60 17.21
CA GLU A 32 16.91 5.78 16.47
C GLU A 32 16.12 6.02 15.16
N LEU A 33 15.73 4.97 14.47
CA LEU A 33 14.90 5.06 13.25
C LEU A 33 13.62 5.85 13.53
N VAL A 34 12.85 5.43 14.54
CA VAL A 34 11.58 6.07 14.88
C VAL A 34 11.81 7.47 15.44
N ALA A 35 12.82 7.67 16.27
CA ALA A 35 13.14 9.00 16.81
C ALA A 35 13.42 10.04 15.70
N ARG A 36 14.13 9.66 14.62
CA ARG A 36 14.37 10.54 13.46
C ARG A 36 13.08 10.84 12.70
N LEU A 37 12.24 9.84 12.49
CA LEU A 37 10.95 10.01 11.81
C LEU A 37 9.98 10.86 12.64
N ASP A 38 10.00 10.71 13.98
CA ASP A 38 9.21 11.49 14.91
C ASP A 38 9.63 12.98 14.86
N ALA A 39 10.94 13.25 14.89
CA ALA A 39 11.46 14.62 14.76
C ALA A 39 11.04 15.26 13.44
N TYR A 40 11.10 14.51 12.34
CA TYR A 40 10.63 14.98 11.03
C TYR A 40 9.13 15.30 11.06
N ARG A 41 8.28 14.39 11.54
CA ARG A 41 6.82 14.59 11.63
C ARG A 41 6.45 15.76 12.52
N ALA A 42 7.10 15.88 13.68
CA ALA A 42 6.89 16.99 14.59
C ALA A 42 7.24 18.34 13.93
N SER A 43 8.32 18.41 13.13
CA SER A 43 8.67 19.61 12.38
C SER A 43 7.65 20.02 11.32
N GLN A 44 6.81 19.06 10.86
CA GLN A 44 5.72 19.30 9.92
C GLN A 44 4.36 19.56 10.63
N GLY A 45 4.33 19.58 11.98
CA GLY A 45 3.09 19.71 12.75
C GLY A 45 2.17 18.50 12.66
N GLN A 46 2.72 17.33 12.31
CA GLN A 46 1.96 16.09 12.10
C GLN A 46 2.09 15.16 13.33
N PRO A 47 1.12 14.25 13.59
CA PRO A 47 1.26 13.23 14.62
C PRO A 47 2.52 12.40 14.38
N THR A 48 3.31 12.14 15.42
CA THR A 48 4.54 11.35 15.32
C THR A 48 4.26 9.86 15.08
N ILE A 49 5.26 9.11 14.62
CA ILE A 49 5.15 7.65 14.46
C ILE A 49 4.88 6.99 15.79
N SER A 50 5.57 7.42 16.85
CA SER A 50 5.35 6.93 18.21
C SER A 50 3.94 7.20 18.72
N GLN A 51 3.35 8.37 18.40
CA GLN A 51 1.96 8.67 18.75
C GLN A 51 0.97 7.80 17.98
N LEU A 52 1.23 7.56 16.69
CA LEU A 52 0.37 6.73 15.85
C LEU A 52 0.43 5.26 16.27
N ASP A 53 1.64 4.69 16.38
CA ASP A 53 1.83 3.27 16.76
C ASP A 53 1.40 3.02 18.22
N GLY A 54 1.67 3.98 19.13
CA GLY A 54 1.36 3.87 20.55
C GLY A 54 -0.03 4.35 20.97
N ALA A 55 -0.96 4.60 20.04
CA ALA A 55 -2.31 5.02 20.37
C ALA A 55 -3.06 3.94 21.19
N GLU A 56 -3.91 4.34 22.14
CA GLU A 56 -4.66 3.40 22.98
C GLU A 56 -5.55 2.46 22.18
N LYS A 57 -6.10 2.96 21.06
CA LYS A 57 -6.96 2.19 20.15
C LYS A 57 -6.73 2.59 18.71
N TYR A 58 -6.91 1.63 17.82
CA TYR A 58 -6.94 1.89 16.39
C TYR A 58 -8.16 2.73 16.03
N SER A 59 -7.95 3.78 15.25
CA SER A 59 -9.00 4.62 14.68
C SER A 59 -8.80 4.76 13.18
N PRO A 60 -9.76 4.36 12.34
CA PRO A 60 -9.67 4.54 10.90
C PRO A 60 -9.43 6.00 10.51
N SER A 61 -10.07 6.96 11.19
CA SER A 61 -9.89 8.40 10.92
C SER A 61 -8.48 8.92 11.23
N LEU A 62 -7.72 8.24 12.09
CA LEU A 62 -6.35 8.60 12.44
C LEU A 62 -5.32 7.81 11.63
N HIS A 63 -5.52 6.49 11.47
CA HIS A 63 -4.48 5.59 10.98
C HIS A 63 -4.58 5.31 9.47
N MET A 64 -5.76 5.48 8.83
CA MET A 64 -5.93 5.22 7.40
C MET A 64 -5.57 6.39 6.47
N PRO A 65 -5.73 7.68 6.88
CA PRO A 65 -5.38 8.78 5.99
C PRO A 65 -3.95 8.68 5.47
N GLY A 66 -3.77 9.01 4.18
CA GLY A 66 -2.50 8.81 3.47
C GLY A 66 -1.32 9.55 4.10
N ASP A 67 -1.57 10.72 4.69
CA ASP A 67 -0.60 11.53 5.41
C ASP A 67 -0.09 10.86 6.71
N ASN A 68 -0.88 10.02 7.37
CA ASN A 68 -0.48 9.26 8.56
C ASN A 68 -0.02 7.84 8.23
N ALA A 69 -0.84 7.08 7.48
CA ALA A 69 -0.57 5.69 7.15
C ALA A 69 0.77 5.50 6.41
N SER A 70 1.10 6.44 5.52
CA SER A 70 2.24 6.24 4.63
C SER A 70 3.56 6.17 5.36
N LEU A 71 3.82 7.11 6.26
CA LEU A 71 5.09 7.12 6.99
C LEU A 71 5.09 6.14 8.16
N LEU A 72 3.94 5.84 8.77
CA LEU A 72 3.83 4.79 9.78
C LEU A 72 4.22 3.41 9.21
N ILE A 73 3.67 3.04 8.04
CA ILE A 73 4.02 1.78 7.39
C ILE A 73 5.47 1.82 6.87
N TYR A 74 5.99 2.98 6.47
CA TYR A 74 7.41 3.14 6.12
C TYR A 74 8.32 2.81 7.31
N ALA A 75 8.01 3.31 8.50
CA ALA A 75 8.76 3.01 9.71
C ALA A 75 8.76 1.51 10.04
N CYS A 76 7.60 0.85 9.99
CA CYS A 76 7.48 -0.58 10.18
C CYS A 76 8.30 -1.36 9.14
N ALA A 77 8.18 -1.02 7.86
CA ALA A 77 8.90 -1.72 6.78
C ALA A 77 10.42 -1.59 6.90
N LEU A 78 10.93 -0.43 7.29
CA LEU A 78 12.36 -0.25 7.51
C LEU A 78 12.86 -0.97 8.77
N ALA A 79 12.08 -1.01 9.83
CA ALA A 79 12.40 -1.77 11.03
C ALA A 79 12.47 -3.28 10.73
N ASP A 80 11.49 -3.81 9.98
CA ASP A 80 11.49 -5.20 9.51
C ASP A 80 12.70 -5.49 8.61
N PHE A 81 13.00 -4.59 7.67
CA PHE A 81 14.14 -4.76 6.76
C PHE A 81 15.47 -4.75 7.50
N ALA A 82 15.61 -3.89 8.52
CA ALA A 82 16.79 -3.85 9.38
C ALA A 82 16.96 -5.12 10.24
N ALA A 83 15.86 -5.75 10.61
CA ALA A 83 15.84 -6.98 11.41
C ALA A 83 16.16 -8.27 10.62
N ILE A 84 16.29 -8.18 9.28
CA ILE A 84 16.66 -9.34 8.46
C ILE A 84 18.06 -9.84 8.87
N ASP A 85 18.14 -11.12 9.25
CA ASP A 85 19.40 -11.79 9.54
C ASP A 85 20.27 -11.90 8.27
N ARG A 86 21.26 -11.01 8.17
CA ARG A 86 22.19 -10.94 7.03
C ARG A 86 23.27 -12.03 7.05
N GLU A 87 23.42 -12.74 8.14
CA GLU A 87 24.32 -13.90 8.18
C GLU A 87 23.66 -15.11 7.51
N ARG A 88 22.36 -15.28 7.71
CA ARG A 88 21.55 -16.34 7.12
C ARG A 88 21.10 -16.00 5.70
N PHE A 89 20.64 -14.77 5.45
CA PHE A 89 19.98 -14.36 4.20
C PHE A 89 20.82 -13.40 3.37
N GLU A 90 20.81 -13.63 2.06
CA GLU A 90 21.25 -12.69 1.03
C GLU A 90 20.02 -12.04 0.37
N VAL A 91 19.80 -10.75 0.58
CA VAL A 91 18.75 -10.03 -0.13
C VAL A 91 19.17 -9.81 -1.57
N VAL A 92 18.57 -10.56 -2.47
CA VAL A 92 18.90 -10.53 -3.92
C VAL A 92 18.03 -9.55 -4.70
N ALA A 93 16.86 -9.20 -4.18
CA ALA A 93 16.00 -8.19 -4.78
C ALA A 93 15.05 -7.57 -3.73
N VAL A 94 14.67 -6.32 -3.97
CA VAL A 94 13.64 -5.60 -3.22
C VAL A 94 12.62 -5.08 -4.22
N THR A 95 11.35 -5.29 -3.94
CA THR A 95 10.24 -4.81 -4.77
C THR A 95 9.11 -4.28 -3.88
N GLY A 96 8.07 -3.76 -4.48
CA GLY A 96 6.91 -3.27 -3.75
C GLY A 96 5.69 -3.12 -4.65
N ASN A 97 4.54 -2.92 -4.04
CA ASN A 97 3.29 -2.63 -4.72
C ASN A 97 2.73 -1.28 -4.27
N SER A 98 2.17 -0.48 -5.19
CA SER A 98 1.60 0.83 -4.86
C SER A 98 2.65 1.69 -4.13
N MET A 99 2.33 2.26 -2.97
CA MET A 99 3.30 2.99 -2.13
C MET A 99 4.48 2.14 -1.64
N GLY A 100 4.40 0.81 -1.74
CA GLY A 100 5.53 -0.08 -1.47
C GLY A 100 6.75 0.18 -2.36
N TRP A 101 6.56 0.72 -3.57
CA TRP A 101 7.68 1.12 -4.44
C TRP A 101 8.57 2.17 -3.78
N SER A 102 7.99 3.20 -3.17
CA SER A 102 8.78 4.23 -2.48
C SER A 102 9.54 3.67 -1.27
N ARG A 103 8.96 2.67 -0.58
CA ARG A 103 9.63 1.96 0.51
C ARG A 103 10.75 1.07 0.00
N ALA A 104 10.53 0.39 -1.13
CA ALA A 104 11.53 -0.44 -1.76
C ALA A 104 12.80 0.35 -2.14
N LEU A 105 12.67 1.61 -2.57
CA LEU A 105 13.82 2.47 -2.84
C LEU A 105 14.69 2.68 -1.60
N ALA A 106 14.09 2.90 -0.44
CA ALA A 106 14.84 3.06 0.81
C ALA A 106 15.46 1.74 1.29
N CYS A 107 14.69 0.63 1.26
CA CYS A 107 15.22 -0.69 1.61
C CYS A 107 16.36 -1.13 0.69
N ALA A 108 16.31 -0.78 -0.59
CA ALA A 108 17.38 -1.06 -1.56
C ALA A 108 18.58 -0.09 -1.47
N GLY A 109 18.54 0.90 -0.59
CA GLY A 109 19.60 1.90 -0.43
C GLY A 109 19.73 2.90 -1.58
N MET A 110 18.70 3.03 -2.42
CA MET A 110 18.65 4.00 -3.53
C MET A 110 18.39 5.42 -3.03
N VAL A 111 17.74 5.57 -1.90
CA VAL A 111 17.53 6.82 -1.16
C VAL A 111 17.87 6.60 0.31
N ASP A 112 18.37 7.62 0.98
CA ASP A 112 18.60 7.56 2.43
C ASP A 112 17.27 7.62 3.20
N LEU A 113 17.35 7.38 4.52
CA LEU A 113 16.20 7.37 5.41
C LEU A 113 15.36 8.65 5.30
N ASP A 114 16.01 9.81 5.32
CA ASP A 114 15.33 11.09 5.39
C ASP A 114 14.72 11.48 4.03
N ALA A 115 15.42 11.19 2.94
CA ALA A 115 14.89 11.39 1.58
C ALA A 115 13.70 10.46 1.33
N GLY A 116 13.79 9.20 1.74
CA GLY A 116 12.67 8.24 1.68
C GLY A 116 11.49 8.67 2.54
N ALA A 117 11.74 9.17 3.76
CA ALA A 117 10.70 9.70 4.64
C ALA A 117 9.98 10.89 4.01
N ARG A 118 10.73 11.86 3.46
CA ARG A 118 10.14 13.02 2.76
C ARG A 118 9.32 12.58 1.54
N LEU A 119 9.85 11.65 0.73
CA LEU A 119 9.14 11.12 -0.43
C LEU A 119 7.81 10.50 -0.03
N VAL A 120 7.83 9.58 0.93
CA VAL A 120 6.65 8.83 1.37
C VAL A 120 5.62 9.74 2.05
N ASN A 121 6.08 10.67 2.89
CA ASN A 121 5.20 11.63 3.59
C ASN A 121 4.52 12.58 2.60
N ASN A 122 5.28 13.15 1.66
CA ASN A 122 4.73 14.06 0.65
C ASN A 122 3.75 13.34 -0.29
N MET A 123 4.07 12.14 -0.74
CA MET A 123 3.15 11.34 -1.56
C MET A 123 1.85 11.01 -0.80
N GLY A 124 1.96 10.68 0.49
CA GLY A 124 0.81 10.44 1.36
C GLY A 124 -0.07 11.67 1.52
N GLY A 125 0.52 12.83 1.79
CA GLY A 125 -0.18 14.11 1.90
C GLY A 125 -0.85 14.51 0.58
N LEU A 126 -0.12 14.48 -0.53
CA LEU A 126 -0.66 14.80 -1.86
C LEU A 126 -1.86 13.93 -2.22
N MET A 127 -1.81 12.63 -1.92
CA MET A 127 -2.93 11.71 -2.17
C MET A 127 -4.12 12.01 -1.26
N HIS A 128 -3.88 12.39 0.00
CA HIS A 128 -4.93 12.74 0.94
C HIS A 128 -5.63 14.05 0.55
N GLU A 129 -4.86 15.07 0.17
CA GLU A 129 -5.38 16.40 -0.14
C GLU A 129 -6.03 16.51 -1.53
N ASN A 130 -5.48 15.78 -2.52
CA ASN A 130 -5.82 15.96 -3.93
C ASN A 130 -6.42 14.69 -4.57
N GLY A 131 -6.64 13.62 -3.82
CA GLY A 131 -7.21 12.38 -4.32
C GLY A 131 -8.63 12.61 -4.84
N GLN A 132 -8.88 12.21 -6.09
CA GLN A 132 -10.21 12.28 -6.70
C GLN A 132 -10.63 10.88 -7.14
N GLY A 133 -11.90 10.53 -6.88
CA GLY A 133 -12.42 9.19 -7.19
C GLY A 133 -11.84 8.12 -6.26
N GLY A 134 -11.57 6.95 -6.80
CA GLY A 134 -11.05 5.83 -6.01
C GLY A 134 -10.57 4.67 -6.87
N GLN A 135 -10.29 3.57 -6.22
CA GLN A 135 -9.88 2.33 -6.89
C GLN A 135 -10.80 1.18 -6.52
N LEU A 136 -10.89 0.22 -7.43
CA LEU A 136 -11.64 -1.01 -7.26
C LEU A 136 -10.80 -2.19 -7.73
N VAL A 137 -10.65 -3.18 -6.86
CA VAL A 137 -9.93 -4.43 -7.17
C VAL A 137 -10.93 -5.49 -7.61
N TRP A 138 -10.58 -6.23 -8.66
CA TRP A 138 -11.29 -7.42 -9.08
C TRP A 138 -10.34 -8.56 -9.41
N SER A 139 -10.77 -9.81 -9.17
CA SER A 139 -9.95 -10.99 -9.38
C SER A 139 -10.34 -11.71 -10.65
N MET A 140 -9.35 -11.92 -11.52
CA MET A 140 -9.45 -12.81 -12.68
C MET A 140 -8.88 -14.19 -12.37
N ALA A 141 -8.54 -14.48 -11.10
CA ALA A 141 -7.90 -15.74 -10.71
C ALA A 141 -8.87 -16.93 -10.81
N ASP A 142 -8.33 -18.05 -11.25
CA ASP A 142 -8.89 -19.38 -11.03
C ASP A 142 -8.47 -19.93 -9.65
N ALA A 143 -8.78 -21.20 -9.37
CA ALA A 143 -8.44 -21.86 -8.11
C ALA A 143 -6.92 -22.01 -7.89
N ASP A 144 -6.13 -22.01 -8.95
CA ASP A 144 -4.66 -22.12 -8.93
C ASP A 144 -3.95 -20.75 -8.99
N TRP A 145 -4.68 -19.64 -8.78
CA TRP A 145 -4.18 -18.27 -8.90
C TRP A 145 -3.65 -17.89 -10.30
N ARG A 146 -4.07 -18.60 -11.34
CA ARG A 146 -3.78 -18.26 -12.73
C ARG A 146 -4.90 -17.41 -13.30
N ILE A 147 -4.62 -16.73 -14.41
CA ILE A 147 -5.63 -15.94 -15.11
C ILE A 147 -6.65 -16.90 -15.75
N ASP A 148 -7.90 -16.79 -15.33
CA ASP A 148 -9.05 -17.41 -15.97
C ASP A 148 -9.40 -16.64 -17.26
N PRO A 149 -9.35 -17.29 -18.45
CA PRO A 149 -9.63 -16.63 -19.71
C PRO A 149 -11.05 -16.03 -19.80
N ALA A 150 -12.06 -16.68 -19.18
CA ALA A 150 -13.43 -16.17 -19.18
C ALA A 150 -13.53 -14.88 -18.36
N LYS A 151 -12.89 -14.83 -17.19
CA LYS A 151 -12.83 -13.62 -16.37
C LYS A 151 -12.02 -12.49 -17.05
N ALA A 152 -10.94 -12.86 -17.75
CA ALA A 152 -10.16 -11.88 -18.52
C ALA A 152 -10.98 -11.29 -19.68
N ALA A 153 -11.84 -12.07 -20.33
CA ALA A 153 -12.76 -11.59 -21.36
C ALA A 153 -13.77 -10.57 -20.78
N ILE A 154 -14.33 -10.83 -19.59
CA ILE A 154 -15.22 -9.88 -18.91
C ILE A 154 -14.51 -8.54 -18.68
N VAL A 155 -13.24 -8.55 -18.25
CA VAL A 155 -12.47 -7.33 -18.08
C VAL A 155 -12.30 -6.57 -19.40
N ALA A 156 -12.03 -7.28 -20.49
CA ALA A 156 -11.89 -6.66 -21.81
C ALA A 156 -13.21 -6.01 -22.28
N GLU A 157 -14.34 -6.69 -22.07
CA GLU A 157 -15.68 -6.15 -22.37
C GLU A 157 -15.99 -4.91 -21.52
N VAL A 158 -15.73 -4.96 -20.21
CA VAL A 158 -15.95 -3.84 -19.29
C VAL A 158 -15.14 -2.61 -19.70
N ILE A 159 -13.88 -2.79 -20.11
CA ILE A 159 -13.03 -1.70 -20.58
C ILE A 159 -13.57 -1.12 -21.90
N ALA A 160 -13.99 -1.98 -22.82
CA ALA A 160 -14.55 -1.56 -24.10
C ALA A 160 -15.87 -0.79 -23.93
N GLU A 161 -16.79 -1.29 -23.10
CA GLU A 161 -18.06 -0.62 -22.78
C GLU A 161 -17.84 0.75 -22.11
N ALA A 162 -16.90 0.82 -21.15
CA ALA A 162 -16.54 2.04 -20.47
C ALA A 162 -16.00 3.08 -21.47
N GLY A 163 -15.12 2.66 -22.38
CA GLY A 163 -14.57 3.51 -23.44
C GLY A 163 -15.63 4.00 -24.41
N ALA A 164 -16.52 3.13 -24.88
CA ALA A 164 -17.63 3.48 -25.79
C ALA A 164 -18.60 4.49 -25.15
N ALA A 165 -18.81 4.41 -23.84
CA ALA A 165 -19.66 5.33 -23.08
C ALA A 165 -18.91 6.57 -22.55
N ALA A 166 -17.64 6.77 -22.93
CA ALA A 166 -16.77 7.85 -22.47
C ALA A 166 -16.71 7.97 -20.91
N ARG A 167 -16.79 6.84 -20.20
CA ARG A 167 -16.70 6.83 -18.73
C ARG A 167 -15.26 7.04 -18.29
N LYS A 168 -15.07 7.75 -17.19
CA LYS A 168 -13.75 7.96 -16.56
C LYS A 168 -13.33 6.72 -15.77
N ILE A 169 -13.04 5.62 -16.48
CA ILE A 169 -12.60 4.34 -15.93
C ILE A 169 -11.27 3.97 -16.58
N TYR A 170 -10.28 3.69 -15.77
CA TYR A 170 -8.92 3.37 -16.21
C TYR A 170 -8.40 2.14 -15.52
N VAL A 171 -7.53 1.38 -16.18
CA VAL A 171 -6.74 0.32 -15.51
C VAL A 171 -5.60 1.02 -14.79
N SER A 172 -5.62 0.93 -13.46
CA SER A 172 -4.58 1.51 -12.59
C SER A 172 -3.41 0.56 -12.41
N ILE A 173 -3.69 -0.71 -12.05
CA ILE A 173 -2.64 -1.70 -11.75
C ILE A 173 -3.05 -3.05 -12.32
N ARG A 174 -2.06 -3.77 -12.87
CA ARG A 174 -2.15 -5.18 -13.23
C ARG A 174 -1.25 -5.99 -12.30
N LEU A 175 -1.83 -6.85 -11.48
CA LEU A 175 -1.14 -7.69 -10.49
C LEU A 175 -1.39 -9.16 -10.80
N GLY A 176 -0.72 -9.70 -11.82
CA GLY A 176 -0.97 -11.07 -12.25
C GLY A 176 -2.45 -11.29 -12.58
N ALA A 177 -3.10 -12.18 -11.85
CA ALA A 177 -4.54 -12.46 -12.02
C ALA A 177 -5.47 -11.44 -11.33
N MET A 178 -4.94 -10.35 -10.76
CA MET A 178 -5.77 -9.28 -10.19
C MET A 178 -5.65 -8.01 -11.02
N ILE A 179 -6.76 -7.28 -11.12
CA ILE A 179 -6.81 -5.99 -11.79
C ILE A 179 -7.34 -4.92 -10.83
N VAL A 180 -6.73 -3.74 -10.88
CA VAL A 180 -7.20 -2.57 -10.14
C VAL A 180 -7.64 -1.51 -11.14
N PHE A 181 -8.89 -1.13 -11.04
CA PHE A 181 -9.44 0.00 -11.78
C PHE A 181 -9.32 1.29 -10.97
N ALA A 182 -9.12 2.41 -11.64
CA ALA A 182 -9.30 3.76 -11.08
C ALA A 182 -10.47 4.42 -11.80
N ALA A 183 -11.35 5.07 -11.04
CA ALA A 183 -12.50 5.75 -11.60
C ALA A 183 -13.00 6.88 -10.67
N ASP A 184 -13.82 7.77 -11.21
CA ASP A 184 -14.66 8.64 -10.40
C ASP A 184 -15.79 7.83 -9.69
N ASP A 185 -16.54 8.46 -8.79
CA ASP A 185 -17.56 7.75 -8.02
C ASP A 185 -18.63 7.10 -8.91
N ALA A 186 -19.01 7.75 -10.02
CA ALA A 186 -19.97 7.20 -10.97
C ALA A 186 -19.40 5.96 -11.67
N GLY A 187 -18.12 5.99 -12.05
CA GLY A 187 -17.40 4.87 -12.64
C GLY A 187 -17.21 3.71 -11.67
N LEU A 188 -16.89 4.00 -10.39
CA LEU A 188 -16.77 2.96 -9.36
C LEU A 188 -18.10 2.24 -9.12
N ASN A 189 -19.20 2.98 -9.02
CA ASN A 189 -20.54 2.39 -8.85
C ASN A 189 -20.91 1.54 -10.08
N TRP A 190 -20.66 2.04 -11.27
CA TRP A 190 -20.90 1.28 -12.51
C TRP A 190 -20.08 -0.03 -12.55
N LEU A 191 -18.80 0.01 -12.16
CA LEU A 191 -17.96 -1.18 -12.07
C LEU A 191 -18.49 -2.19 -11.04
N MET A 192 -18.94 -1.70 -9.86
CA MET A 192 -19.54 -2.54 -8.82
C MET A 192 -20.80 -3.27 -9.30
N ASP A 193 -21.58 -2.66 -10.20
CA ASP A 193 -22.79 -3.26 -10.75
C ASP A 193 -22.51 -4.16 -11.95
N ARG A 194 -21.47 -3.87 -12.72
CA ARG A 194 -21.15 -4.56 -13.97
C ARG A 194 -20.28 -5.80 -13.81
N LEU A 195 -19.38 -5.79 -12.81
CA LEU A 195 -18.49 -6.92 -12.55
C LEU A 195 -19.19 -8.03 -11.77
N PRO A 196 -18.97 -9.30 -12.10
CA PRO A 196 -19.46 -10.43 -11.31
C PRO A 196 -18.97 -10.33 -9.86
N LYS A 197 -19.88 -10.63 -8.93
CA LYS A 197 -19.63 -10.56 -7.48
C LYS A 197 -19.35 -11.95 -6.92
N ASP A 198 -18.35 -12.03 -6.05
CA ASP A 198 -18.12 -13.16 -5.15
C ASP A 198 -18.01 -12.66 -3.69
N ASP A 199 -17.61 -13.51 -2.75
CA ASP A 199 -17.52 -13.16 -1.32
C ASP A 199 -16.54 -12.01 -1.02
N ARG A 200 -15.59 -11.72 -1.91
CA ARG A 200 -14.52 -10.73 -1.73
C ARG A 200 -14.51 -9.63 -2.78
N PHE A 201 -14.90 -9.94 -4.01
CA PHE A 201 -14.74 -9.05 -5.16
C PHE A 201 -16.07 -8.77 -5.87
N PRO A 202 -16.22 -7.59 -6.48
CA PRO A 202 -15.28 -6.46 -6.53
C PRO A 202 -15.12 -5.79 -5.15
N LEU A 203 -13.89 -5.34 -4.85
CA LEU A 203 -13.56 -4.66 -3.59
C LEU A 203 -13.18 -3.20 -3.86
N LYS A 204 -13.96 -2.27 -3.34
CA LYS A 204 -13.61 -0.83 -3.37
C LYS A 204 -12.51 -0.57 -2.34
N LEU A 205 -11.41 0.05 -2.76
CA LEU A 205 -10.35 0.48 -1.87
C LEU A 205 -10.70 1.85 -1.29
N ASN A 206 -10.71 1.94 0.02
CA ASN A 206 -10.89 3.20 0.74
C ASN A 206 -9.53 3.91 0.89
N TYR A 207 -9.51 5.22 0.66
CA TYR A 207 -8.32 6.06 0.78
C TYR A 207 -8.47 7.10 1.86
#